data_e0d482b58d90dd10ea118373c55d7ea0
#
_entry.id   e0d482b58d90dd10ea118373c55d7ea0
#
_cell.length_a   1.000
_cell.length_b   1.000
_cell.length_c   1.000
_cell.angle_alpha   90.00
_cell.angle_beta   90.00
_cell.angle_gamma   90.00
#
_symmetry.space_group_name_H-M   'P 1'
#
loop_
_entity.id
_entity.type
_entity.pdbx_description
1 polymer ?
#
loop_
_entity_poly.entity_id
_entity_poly.type
_entity_poly.pdbx_seq_one_letter_code
_entity_poly.pdbx_strand_id
1 'polypeptide(L)'
;MTRTIEPSFRESVDLMFNRAAALMDLPPGLEEKIRVCNATYTVRFGVRLRGQIQTFTGYRSVHSEHMEPVKGGIRFAMAVNQDEVEALAALMTYKCALVEAPFGGSKGGLCIDPNLYEEHEMEQITRRFAYELAKRDLINPSQNVPAPDMGTGEREMAWIADQYARMNTTDINSRACVTGKPLNAGGIAGRVEATGRGIQYALREFFRHPEDVAKAGLAGKLDGKRVVVQGLGNVGYHAAKFLSEEDGSRIVGIIERDGALYNTEGIDVEAVRQWIVKHGGVSGYPDATHSAEGSEVLEADCDILIPAALEGVINLSNADRIKAPLIIEAANGPVTAGADEILRKKGTVIIPDMYANAGGVTVSYFEWVKNLSHIRFGRMQRRQEEARHELIVSELERLDRYLGDAWSIRPDFKLKYLKGADELELVRSGLDDTMRIAYQSMREVWHARADVDDLRTAAYIVAIDRVSKSYRAKGL
;
A
#
# COMPACT_ATOMS: atom_id res chain seq x y z
N MET A 1 29.22 1.01 15.40
CA MET A 1 29.55 2.41 15.08
C MET A 1 28.26 3.08 14.70
N THR A 2 27.83 4.07 15.44
CA THR A 2 26.65 4.91 15.07
C THR A 2 27.00 5.64 13.77
N ARG A 3 26.19 5.44 12.72
CA ARG A 3 26.36 6.16 11.48
C ARG A 3 26.10 7.64 11.72
N THR A 4 26.99 8.48 11.26
CA THR A 4 26.88 9.95 11.36
C THR A 4 26.28 10.58 10.10
N ILE A 5 26.10 9.79 9.05
CA ILE A 5 25.53 10.24 7.76
C ILE A 5 24.34 9.36 7.43
N GLU A 6 23.23 10.01 7.06
CA GLU A 6 22.00 9.33 6.63
C GLU A 6 22.28 8.56 5.31
N PRO A 7 22.00 7.25 5.23
CA PRO A 7 22.10 6.51 4.00
C PRO A 7 21.03 6.98 2.99
N SER A 8 21.34 6.91 1.70
CA SER A 8 20.37 7.16 0.65
C SER A 8 19.21 6.15 0.74
N PHE A 9 18.11 6.43 0.06
CA PHE A 9 16.96 5.52 0.04
C PHE A 9 17.34 4.13 -0.49
N ARG A 10 18.13 4.06 -1.59
CA ARG A 10 18.63 2.80 -2.12
C ARG A 10 19.53 2.07 -1.12
N GLU A 11 20.50 2.77 -0.54
CA GLU A 11 21.35 2.19 0.50
C GLU A 11 20.57 1.65 1.68
N SER A 12 19.50 2.34 2.09
CA SER A 12 18.61 1.88 3.17
C SER A 12 17.94 0.56 2.82
N VAL A 13 17.43 0.41 1.59
CA VAL A 13 16.83 -0.85 1.11
C VAL A 13 17.85 -1.97 1.08
N ASP A 14 19.05 -1.72 0.53
CA ASP A 14 20.14 -2.69 0.46
C ASP A 14 20.60 -3.13 1.87
N LEU A 15 20.68 -2.20 2.82
CA LEU A 15 21.06 -2.50 4.20
C LEU A 15 20.05 -3.41 4.92
N MET A 16 18.75 -3.14 4.73
CA MET A 16 17.69 -3.96 5.30
C MET A 16 17.67 -5.36 4.66
N PHE A 17 17.86 -5.45 3.36
CA PHE A 17 18.01 -6.71 2.65
C PHE A 17 19.21 -7.51 3.17
N ASN A 18 20.41 -6.91 3.20
CA ASN A 18 21.64 -7.56 3.61
C ASN A 18 21.55 -8.05 5.07
N ARG A 19 20.89 -7.29 5.97
CA ARG A 19 20.65 -7.72 7.36
C ARG A 19 19.85 -9.03 7.42
N ALA A 20 18.81 -9.15 6.63
CA ALA A 20 17.99 -10.36 6.57
C ALA A 20 18.72 -11.52 5.87
N ALA A 21 19.35 -11.26 4.74
CA ALA A 21 20.09 -12.27 3.96
C ALA A 21 21.23 -12.89 4.76
N ALA A 22 21.94 -12.11 5.58
CA ALA A 22 23.00 -12.59 6.46
C ALA A 22 22.53 -13.62 7.53
N LEU A 23 21.22 -13.67 7.79
CA LEU A 23 20.59 -14.64 8.69
C LEU A 23 20.04 -15.88 7.97
N MET A 24 20.25 -15.97 6.66
CA MET A 24 19.71 -17.04 5.82
C MET A 24 20.82 -17.89 5.21
N ASP A 25 20.55 -19.16 4.99
CA ASP A 25 21.44 -20.08 4.25
C ASP A 25 21.01 -20.09 2.77
N LEU A 26 21.47 -19.10 2.02
CA LEU A 26 21.20 -18.96 0.59
C LEU A 26 22.31 -19.63 -0.24
N PRO A 27 21.97 -20.27 -1.37
CA PRO A 27 22.98 -20.78 -2.29
C PRO A 27 23.95 -19.68 -2.74
N PRO A 28 25.25 -20.00 -2.97
CA PRO A 28 26.22 -19.02 -3.40
C PRO A 28 25.79 -18.27 -4.67
N GLY A 29 25.86 -16.93 -4.63
CA GLY A 29 25.48 -16.04 -5.72
C GLY A 29 23.98 -15.73 -5.82
N LEU A 30 23.11 -16.48 -5.14
CA LEU A 30 21.66 -16.23 -5.19
C LEU A 30 21.26 -14.96 -4.41
N GLU A 31 21.95 -14.64 -3.33
CA GLU A 31 21.76 -13.39 -2.60
C GLU A 31 21.96 -12.18 -3.53
N GLU A 32 23.08 -12.14 -4.25
CA GLU A 32 23.36 -11.06 -5.21
C GLU A 32 22.32 -11.02 -6.32
N LYS A 33 21.93 -12.18 -6.87
CA LYS A 33 20.89 -12.27 -7.91
C LYS A 33 19.55 -11.71 -7.45
N ILE A 34 19.16 -11.92 -6.19
CA ILE A 34 17.91 -11.40 -5.64
C ILE A 34 18.01 -9.89 -5.37
N ARG A 35 19.18 -9.38 -5.00
CA ARG A 35 19.40 -7.99 -4.63
C ARG A 35 19.44 -7.03 -5.81
N VAL A 36 19.99 -7.45 -6.95
CA VAL A 36 20.22 -6.56 -8.11
C VAL A 36 18.99 -6.51 -9.03
N CYS A 37 18.76 -5.33 -9.63
CA CYS A 37 17.76 -5.19 -10.68
C CYS A 37 18.17 -5.94 -11.95
N ASN A 38 17.23 -6.67 -12.54
CA ASN A 38 17.48 -7.39 -13.81
C ASN A 38 17.72 -6.42 -14.98
N ALA A 39 16.95 -5.33 -15.05
CA ALA A 39 17.07 -4.33 -16.09
C ALA A 39 16.50 -2.98 -15.67
N THR A 40 17.12 -1.91 -16.14
CA THR A 40 16.59 -0.55 -16.03
C THR A 40 16.66 0.15 -17.38
N TYR A 41 15.53 0.70 -17.80
CA TYR A 41 15.35 1.39 -19.06
C TYR A 41 15.21 2.88 -18.82
N THR A 42 16.10 3.68 -19.43
CA THR A 42 15.92 5.14 -19.53
C THR A 42 15.30 5.45 -20.88
N VAL A 43 14.15 6.11 -20.86
CA VAL A 43 13.38 6.46 -22.05
C VAL A 43 13.32 7.98 -22.19
N ARG A 44 13.80 8.49 -23.34
CA ARG A 44 13.70 9.92 -23.68
C ARG A 44 12.80 10.09 -24.88
N PHE A 45 11.87 11.07 -24.79
CA PHE A 45 10.89 11.31 -25.84
C PHE A 45 10.49 12.77 -25.91
N GLY A 46 10.11 13.22 -27.10
CA GLY A 46 9.61 14.58 -27.32
C GLY A 46 8.09 14.62 -27.47
N VAL A 47 7.48 15.67 -26.94
CA VAL A 47 6.07 16.04 -27.16
C VAL A 47 5.99 17.49 -27.63
N ARG A 48 5.18 17.77 -28.64
CA ARG A 48 4.94 19.16 -29.08
C ARG A 48 3.85 19.79 -28.18
N LEU A 49 4.28 20.72 -27.35
CA LEU A 49 3.42 21.46 -26.42
C LEU A 49 3.63 22.95 -26.62
N ARG A 50 2.58 23.73 -26.59
CA ARG A 50 2.63 25.21 -26.69
C ARG A 50 3.50 25.69 -27.86
N GLY A 51 3.42 24.98 -29.01
CA GLY A 51 4.18 25.31 -30.24
C GLY A 51 5.65 24.87 -30.25
N GLN A 52 6.19 24.29 -29.17
CA GLN A 52 7.57 23.84 -29.03
C GLN A 52 7.66 22.35 -28.76
N ILE A 53 8.81 21.73 -29.05
CA ILE A 53 9.09 20.35 -28.66
C ILE A 53 9.76 20.38 -27.28
N GLN A 54 9.08 19.75 -26.32
CA GLN A 54 9.62 19.52 -24.97
C GLN A 54 10.08 18.07 -24.87
N THR A 55 11.25 17.85 -24.25
CA THR A 55 11.85 16.53 -24.07
C THR A 55 11.68 16.07 -22.63
N PHE A 56 11.21 14.86 -22.45
CA PHE A 56 10.99 14.23 -21.15
C PHE A 56 11.91 13.02 -20.98
N THR A 57 12.30 12.76 -19.72
CA THR A 57 13.07 11.57 -19.35
C THR A 57 12.24 10.74 -18.39
N GLY A 58 11.99 9.49 -18.77
CA GLY A 58 11.32 8.51 -17.94
C GLY A 58 12.16 7.27 -17.71
N TYR A 59 11.80 6.51 -16.70
CA TYR A 59 12.47 5.28 -16.29
C TYR A 59 11.46 4.16 -16.14
N ARG A 60 11.90 2.92 -16.41
CA ARG A 60 11.19 1.70 -16.00
C ARG A 60 12.23 0.67 -15.59
N SER A 61 12.18 0.27 -14.32
CA SER A 61 13.07 -0.73 -13.75
C SER A 61 12.33 -2.03 -13.52
N VAL A 62 12.94 -3.15 -13.89
CA VAL A 62 12.51 -4.51 -13.61
C VAL A 62 13.49 -5.09 -12.61
N HIS A 63 13.07 -5.26 -11.37
CA HIS A 63 13.95 -5.78 -10.33
C HIS A 63 14.06 -7.29 -10.40
N SER A 64 12.94 -8.01 -10.40
CA SER A 64 12.97 -9.47 -10.37
C SER A 64 11.83 -10.07 -11.18
N GLU A 65 12.18 -10.99 -12.07
CA GLU A 65 11.27 -11.80 -12.90
C GLU A 65 11.15 -13.23 -12.35
N HIS A 66 11.31 -13.40 -11.05
CA HIS A 66 11.06 -14.69 -10.40
C HIS A 66 9.61 -15.16 -10.61
N MET A 67 8.69 -14.21 -10.73
CA MET A 67 7.29 -14.34 -11.14
C MET A 67 6.97 -13.30 -12.22
N GLU A 68 6.10 -13.64 -13.15
CA GLU A 68 5.56 -12.76 -14.17
C GLU A 68 4.03 -12.69 -14.10
N PRO A 69 3.45 -11.53 -14.44
CA PRO A 69 4.12 -10.29 -14.85
C PRO A 69 4.83 -9.60 -13.69
N VAL A 70 5.76 -8.70 -14.00
CA VAL A 70 6.32 -7.81 -12.99
C VAL A 70 5.37 -6.63 -12.74
N LYS A 71 5.27 -6.16 -11.50
CA LYS A 71 4.29 -5.18 -11.05
C LYS A 71 4.93 -4.00 -10.33
N GLY A 72 4.46 -2.79 -10.63
CA GLY A 72 4.87 -1.60 -9.88
C GLY A 72 4.36 -0.29 -10.47
N GLY A 73 4.18 0.72 -9.62
CA GLY A 73 3.63 2.02 -9.98
C GLY A 73 4.50 2.83 -10.95
N ILE A 74 3.90 3.86 -11.53
CA ILE A 74 4.58 4.91 -12.30
C ILE A 74 4.43 6.21 -11.54
N ARG A 75 5.56 6.81 -11.13
CA ARG A 75 5.63 8.07 -10.37
C ARG A 75 5.88 9.24 -11.32
N PHE A 76 5.14 10.32 -11.15
CA PHE A 76 5.41 11.60 -11.82
C PHE A 76 5.89 12.61 -10.79
N ALA A 77 7.19 12.86 -10.77
CA ALA A 77 7.82 13.83 -9.87
C ALA A 77 9.16 14.29 -10.42
N MET A 78 9.57 15.52 -10.09
CA MET A 78 10.87 16.07 -10.51
C MET A 78 12.06 15.30 -9.92
N ALA A 79 11.90 14.70 -8.74
CA ALA A 79 12.93 13.94 -8.06
C ALA A 79 13.22 12.57 -8.69
N VAL A 80 12.35 12.08 -9.59
CA VAL A 80 12.49 10.75 -10.20
C VAL A 80 13.83 10.58 -10.89
N ASN A 81 14.59 9.61 -10.45
CA ASN A 81 15.88 9.20 -11.01
C ASN A 81 16.00 7.67 -11.02
N GLN A 82 17.10 7.18 -11.60
CA GLN A 82 17.31 5.74 -11.75
C GLN A 82 17.42 5.02 -10.41
N ASP A 83 18.20 5.53 -9.46
CA ASP A 83 18.47 4.90 -8.17
C ASP A 83 17.16 4.75 -7.33
N GLU A 84 16.33 5.80 -7.32
CA GLU A 84 15.04 5.76 -6.67
C GLU A 84 14.09 4.71 -7.29
N VAL A 85 14.03 4.66 -8.62
CA VAL A 85 13.17 3.72 -9.34
C VAL A 85 13.63 2.27 -9.11
N GLU A 86 14.94 2.01 -9.08
CA GLU A 86 15.50 0.69 -8.78
C GLU A 86 15.20 0.25 -7.34
N ALA A 87 15.40 1.14 -6.36
CA ALA A 87 15.10 0.85 -4.96
C ALA A 87 13.62 0.53 -4.75
N LEU A 88 12.73 1.33 -5.35
CA LEU A 88 11.29 1.09 -5.30
C LEU A 88 10.87 -0.20 -6.04
N ALA A 89 11.57 -0.58 -7.12
CA ALA A 89 11.33 -1.85 -7.82
C ALA A 89 11.73 -3.06 -6.96
N ALA A 90 12.83 -2.96 -6.20
CA ALA A 90 13.23 -3.97 -5.24
C ALA A 90 12.19 -4.15 -4.13
N LEU A 91 11.73 -3.04 -3.52
CA LEU A 91 10.64 -3.09 -2.53
C LEU A 91 9.36 -3.71 -3.09
N MET A 92 9.03 -3.48 -4.37
CA MET A 92 7.88 -4.12 -5.00
C MET A 92 8.04 -5.64 -5.08
N THR A 93 9.24 -6.15 -5.40
CA THR A 93 9.52 -7.60 -5.39
C THR A 93 9.26 -8.19 -4.01
N TYR A 94 9.86 -7.60 -2.96
CA TYR A 94 9.73 -8.13 -1.61
C TYR A 94 8.30 -8.02 -1.09
N LYS A 95 7.62 -6.92 -1.39
CA LYS A 95 6.22 -6.71 -1.04
C LYS A 95 5.30 -7.76 -1.68
N CYS A 96 5.41 -7.96 -3.00
CA CYS A 96 4.61 -8.98 -3.71
C CYS A 96 4.88 -10.38 -3.17
N ALA A 97 6.14 -10.73 -2.95
CA ALA A 97 6.52 -12.02 -2.38
C ALA A 97 5.96 -12.22 -0.96
N LEU A 98 6.01 -11.18 -0.12
CA LEU A 98 5.52 -11.25 1.26
C LEU A 98 4.02 -11.53 1.35
N VAL A 99 3.21 -10.87 0.50
CA VAL A 99 1.75 -11.03 0.48
C VAL A 99 1.26 -12.09 -0.52
N GLU A 100 2.17 -12.90 -1.03
CA GLU A 100 1.88 -13.97 -2.01
C GLU A 100 1.13 -13.48 -3.27
N ALA A 101 1.27 -12.20 -3.62
CA ALA A 101 0.82 -11.74 -4.91
C ALA A 101 1.76 -12.30 -6.00
N PRO A 102 1.23 -13.01 -7.02
CA PRO A 102 2.06 -13.73 -7.99
C PRO A 102 2.68 -12.79 -9.02
N PHE A 103 3.45 -11.81 -8.55
CA PHE A 103 4.12 -10.80 -9.33
C PHE A 103 5.60 -10.74 -9.02
N GLY A 104 6.42 -10.52 -10.06
CA GLY A 104 7.74 -9.94 -9.88
C GLY A 104 7.65 -8.45 -9.54
N GLY A 105 8.80 -7.79 -9.34
CA GLY A 105 8.85 -6.38 -8.97
C GLY A 105 9.32 -5.49 -10.10
N SER A 106 8.62 -4.38 -10.30
CA SER A 106 9.04 -3.30 -11.18
C SER A 106 8.65 -1.93 -10.62
N LYS A 107 9.22 -0.90 -11.17
CA LYS A 107 8.85 0.50 -10.88
C LYS A 107 9.12 1.36 -12.09
N GLY A 108 8.34 2.41 -12.27
CA GLY A 108 8.58 3.41 -13.30
C GLY A 108 8.43 4.82 -12.76
N GLY A 109 8.90 5.77 -13.55
CA GLY A 109 8.70 7.18 -13.25
C GLY A 109 8.99 8.07 -14.44
N LEU A 110 8.46 9.27 -14.37
CA LEU A 110 8.71 10.35 -15.32
C LEU A 110 9.20 11.56 -14.53
N CYS A 111 10.33 12.13 -14.93
CA CYS A 111 10.84 13.36 -14.33
C CYS A 111 10.01 14.55 -14.86
N ILE A 112 8.98 14.92 -14.10
CA ILE A 112 8.01 15.95 -14.44
C ILE A 112 7.34 16.52 -13.19
N ASP A 113 7.04 17.81 -13.18
CA ASP A 113 6.07 18.39 -12.23
C ASP A 113 4.69 18.46 -12.91
N PRO A 114 3.72 17.60 -12.53
CA PRO A 114 2.39 17.59 -13.15
C PRO A 114 1.63 18.92 -13.04
N ASN A 115 1.94 19.74 -12.01
CA ASN A 115 1.24 21.00 -11.77
C ASN A 115 1.59 22.10 -12.79
N LEU A 116 2.64 21.92 -13.57
CA LEU A 116 3.07 22.86 -14.61
C LEU A 116 2.34 22.68 -15.95
N TYR A 117 1.52 21.64 -16.07
CA TYR A 117 0.85 21.25 -17.31
C TYR A 117 -0.67 21.20 -17.13
N GLU A 118 -1.38 21.57 -18.18
CA GLU A 118 -2.82 21.40 -18.23
C GLU A 118 -3.21 19.94 -18.49
N GLU A 119 -4.45 19.57 -18.21
CA GLU A 119 -4.93 18.20 -18.32
C GLU A 119 -4.68 17.59 -19.71
N HIS A 120 -4.98 18.35 -20.78
CA HIS A 120 -4.77 17.88 -22.14
C HIS A 120 -3.29 17.71 -22.51
N GLU A 121 -2.39 18.50 -21.90
CA GLU A 121 -0.95 18.37 -22.07
C GLU A 121 -0.43 17.12 -21.33
N MET A 122 -0.92 16.91 -20.08
CA MET A 122 -0.61 15.71 -19.32
C MET A 122 -1.08 14.44 -20.03
N GLU A 123 -2.25 14.48 -20.69
CA GLU A 123 -2.72 13.38 -21.52
C GLU A 123 -1.76 13.07 -22.66
N GLN A 124 -1.32 14.08 -23.41
CA GLN A 124 -0.38 13.91 -24.52
C GLN A 124 0.96 13.34 -24.04
N ILE A 125 1.51 13.85 -22.93
CA ILE A 125 2.75 13.39 -22.32
C ILE A 125 2.61 11.93 -21.86
N THR A 126 1.55 11.61 -21.12
CA THR A 126 1.29 10.27 -20.58
C THR A 126 1.09 9.24 -21.70
N ARG A 127 0.32 9.55 -22.72
CA ARG A 127 0.12 8.67 -23.88
C ARG A 127 1.42 8.45 -24.66
N ARG A 128 2.24 9.49 -24.81
CA ARG A 128 3.54 9.34 -25.46
C ARG A 128 4.49 8.48 -24.64
N PHE A 129 4.53 8.66 -23.33
CA PHE A 129 5.30 7.80 -22.43
C PHE A 129 4.82 6.35 -22.49
N ALA A 130 3.50 6.13 -22.41
CA ALA A 130 2.90 4.80 -22.56
C ALA A 130 3.28 4.13 -23.89
N TYR A 131 3.26 4.89 -25.02
CA TYR A 131 3.70 4.40 -26.31
C TYR A 131 5.18 3.92 -26.27
N GLU A 132 6.06 4.72 -25.65
CA GLU A 132 7.48 4.38 -25.55
C GLU A 132 7.74 3.14 -24.69
N LEU A 133 6.95 2.94 -23.63
CA LEU A 133 7.02 1.76 -22.78
C LEU A 133 6.41 0.52 -23.47
N ALA A 134 5.22 0.65 -24.05
CA ALA A 134 4.50 -0.47 -24.66
C ALA A 134 5.24 -1.10 -25.83
N LYS A 135 5.90 -0.31 -26.69
CA LYS A 135 6.70 -0.84 -27.80
C LYS A 135 7.96 -1.64 -27.37
N ARG A 136 8.24 -1.69 -26.06
CA ARG A 136 9.35 -2.42 -25.43
C ARG A 136 8.85 -3.49 -24.46
N ASP A 137 7.56 -3.83 -24.48
CA ASP A 137 6.90 -4.73 -23.55
C ASP A 137 7.02 -4.32 -22.07
N LEU A 138 7.32 -3.05 -21.81
CA LEU A 138 7.36 -2.46 -20.47
C LEU A 138 5.98 -2.00 -19.98
N ILE A 139 4.95 -2.17 -20.80
CA ILE A 139 3.52 -2.20 -20.49
C ILE A 139 2.94 -3.37 -21.28
N ASN A 140 2.54 -4.44 -20.57
CA ASN A 140 2.01 -5.65 -21.19
C ASN A 140 1.29 -6.48 -20.10
N PRO A 141 0.07 -6.99 -20.35
CA PRO A 141 -0.69 -7.80 -19.37
C PRO A 141 0.05 -9.00 -18.82
N SER A 142 0.95 -9.59 -19.62
CA SER A 142 1.65 -10.83 -19.29
C SER A 142 3.09 -10.63 -18.81
N GLN A 143 3.67 -9.45 -19.03
CA GLN A 143 5.09 -9.21 -18.71
C GLN A 143 5.29 -8.09 -17.69
N ASN A 144 4.61 -6.94 -17.85
CA ASN A 144 4.89 -5.76 -17.04
C ASN A 144 3.65 -4.88 -16.87
N VAL A 145 3.09 -4.86 -15.67
CA VAL A 145 1.80 -4.22 -15.36
C VAL A 145 2.00 -3.02 -14.44
N PRO A 146 1.98 -1.80 -14.96
CA PRO A 146 1.99 -0.58 -14.17
C PRO A 146 0.77 -0.40 -13.26
N ALA A 147 0.91 0.55 -12.32
CA ALA A 147 -0.14 1.01 -11.42
C ALA A 147 0.05 2.51 -11.10
N PRO A 148 -0.90 3.17 -10.44
CA PRO A 148 -0.70 4.52 -9.94
C PRO A 148 0.37 4.59 -8.85
N ASP A 149 1.01 5.74 -8.76
CA ASP A 149 1.94 6.15 -7.71
C ASP A 149 1.85 7.67 -7.50
N MET A 150 2.79 8.28 -6.78
CA MET A 150 2.81 9.73 -6.59
C MET A 150 2.73 10.47 -7.94
N GLY A 151 1.85 11.47 -8.03
CA GLY A 151 1.64 12.27 -9.23
C GLY A 151 0.86 11.59 -10.35
N THR A 152 0.37 10.35 -10.17
CA THR A 152 -0.52 9.65 -11.10
C THR A 152 -1.73 9.07 -10.38
N GLY A 153 -2.82 8.87 -11.12
CA GLY A 153 -4.07 8.35 -10.59
C GLY A 153 -4.85 7.53 -11.62
N GLU A 154 -6.13 7.37 -11.34
CA GLU A 154 -7.05 6.63 -12.22
C GLU A 154 -7.09 7.20 -13.65
N ARG A 155 -6.99 8.51 -13.79
CA ARG A 155 -7.02 9.23 -15.07
C ARG A 155 -5.82 8.84 -15.95
N GLU A 156 -4.61 8.91 -15.41
CA GLU A 156 -3.39 8.54 -16.11
C GLU A 156 -3.40 7.05 -16.48
N MET A 157 -3.89 6.19 -15.58
CA MET A 157 -4.02 4.75 -15.87
C MET A 157 -5.03 4.48 -16.97
N ALA A 158 -6.13 5.24 -17.06
CA ALA A 158 -7.07 5.14 -18.16
C ALA A 158 -6.43 5.52 -19.51
N TRP A 159 -5.65 6.60 -19.56
CA TRP A 159 -4.91 7.01 -20.75
C TRP A 159 -3.87 5.99 -21.20
N ILE A 160 -3.15 5.39 -20.25
CA ILE A 160 -2.17 4.33 -20.52
C ILE A 160 -2.88 3.09 -21.09
N ALA A 161 -3.99 2.66 -20.48
CA ALA A 161 -4.75 1.51 -20.94
C ALA A 161 -5.31 1.70 -22.34
N ASP A 162 -5.88 2.87 -22.62
CA ASP A 162 -6.41 3.20 -23.96
C ASP A 162 -5.27 3.27 -25.00
N GLN A 163 -4.13 3.87 -24.65
CA GLN A 163 -2.97 3.91 -25.54
C GLN A 163 -2.44 2.50 -25.87
N TYR A 164 -2.34 1.63 -24.88
CA TYR A 164 -1.94 0.23 -25.08
C TYR A 164 -2.93 -0.51 -25.99
N ALA A 165 -4.23 -0.38 -25.74
CA ALA A 165 -5.26 -1.05 -26.52
C ALA A 165 -5.27 -0.61 -27.99
N ARG A 166 -4.99 0.67 -28.27
CA ARG A 166 -4.85 1.19 -29.65
C ARG A 166 -3.65 0.60 -30.38
N MET A 167 -2.57 0.24 -29.68
CA MET A 167 -1.38 -0.37 -30.27
C MET A 167 -1.54 -1.89 -30.45
N ASN A 168 -2.37 -2.53 -29.62
CA ASN A 168 -2.54 -3.99 -29.54
C ASN A 168 -4.01 -4.38 -29.72
N THR A 169 -4.57 -4.06 -30.88
CA THR A 169 -6.02 -4.19 -31.17
C THR A 169 -6.56 -5.62 -31.13
N THR A 170 -5.69 -6.61 -31.21
CA THR A 170 -6.04 -8.05 -31.14
C THR A 170 -5.87 -8.65 -29.74
N ASP A 171 -5.30 -7.89 -28.79
CA ASP A 171 -5.12 -8.36 -27.42
C ASP A 171 -6.42 -8.24 -26.63
N ILE A 172 -7.11 -9.36 -26.43
CA ILE A 172 -8.35 -9.43 -25.64
C ILE A 172 -8.12 -9.10 -24.18
N ASN A 173 -6.88 -9.20 -23.67
CA ASN A 173 -6.48 -8.91 -22.31
C ASN A 173 -5.96 -7.47 -22.12
N SER A 174 -6.06 -6.64 -23.14
CA SER A 174 -5.53 -5.27 -23.14
C SER A 174 -5.90 -4.44 -21.90
N ARG A 175 -7.07 -4.69 -21.30
CA ARG A 175 -7.51 -4.03 -20.05
C ARG A 175 -6.67 -4.39 -18.84
N ALA A 176 -5.99 -5.54 -18.85
CA ALA A 176 -5.13 -6.00 -17.76
C ALA A 176 -3.71 -5.40 -17.83
N CYS A 177 -3.39 -4.61 -18.86
CA CYS A 177 -2.05 -4.03 -19.05
C CYS A 177 -1.63 -3.05 -17.95
N VAL A 178 -2.58 -2.47 -17.23
CA VAL A 178 -2.38 -1.62 -16.04
C VAL A 178 -3.48 -1.84 -15.02
N THR A 179 -3.23 -1.47 -13.77
CA THR A 179 -4.23 -1.48 -12.68
C THR A 179 -4.40 -0.09 -12.07
N GLY A 180 -5.48 0.10 -11.30
CA GLY A 180 -5.82 1.40 -10.75
C GLY A 180 -6.58 2.29 -11.72
N LYS A 181 -7.30 1.68 -12.67
CA LYS A 181 -8.19 2.35 -13.61
C LYS A 181 -9.50 2.78 -12.93
N PRO A 182 -10.22 3.77 -13.50
CA PRO A 182 -11.60 4.06 -13.11
C PRO A 182 -12.50 2.82 -13.23
N LEU A 183 -13.54 2.73 -12.40
CA LEU A 183 -14.46 1.58 -12.40
C LEU A 183 -15.10 1.33 -13.78
N ASN A 184 -15.48 2.39 -14.50
CA ASN A 184 -16.05 2.31 -15.85
C ASN A 184 -15.02 1.90 -16.93
N ALA A 185 -13.72 1.99 -16.63
CA ALA A 185 -12.64 1.58 -17.53
C ALA A 185 -12.03 0.20 -17.16
N GLY A 186 -12.70 -0.58 -16.31
CA GLY A 186 -12.25 -1.90 -15.88
C GLY A 186 -11.51 -1.92 -14.53
N GLY A 187 -11.57 -0.85 -13.77
CA GLY A 187 -11.10 -0.79 -12.39
C GLY A 187 -11.90 -1.69 -11.45
N ILE A 188 -11.48 -1.80 -10.20
CA ILE A 188 -12.09 -2.63 -9.17
C ILE A 188 -12.56 -1.79 -7.99
N ALA A 189 -13.71 -2.15 -7.40
CA ALA A 189 -14.20 -1.50 -6.19
C ALA A 189 -13.21 -1.69 -5.02
N GLY A 190 -13.11 -0.68 -4.16
CA GLY A 190 -12.20 -0.71 -3.02
C GLY A 190 -10.74 -0.37 -3.30
N ARG A 191 -10.34 -0.13 -4.59
CA ARG A 191 -8.93 0.19 -4.92
C ARG A 191 -8.46 1.49 -4.27
N VAL A 192 -9.31 2.50 -4.20
CA VAL A 192 -8.98 3.81 -3.62
C VAL A 192 -8.65 3.69 -2.14
N GLU A 193 -9.43 2.93 -1.39
CA GLU A 193 -9.25 2.74 0.05
C GLU A 193 -8.23 1.64 0.42
N ALA A 194 -7.81 0.82 -0.55
CA ALA A 194 -7.12 -0.45 -0.33
C ALA A 194 -5.87 -0.35 0.55
N THR A 195 -5.04 0.67 0.37
CA THR A 195 -3.83 0.84 1.16
C THR A 195 -4.16 1.22 2.61
N GLY A 196 -5.03 2.22 2.82
CA GLY A 196 -5.48 2.61 4.16
C GLY A 196 -6.25 1.48 4.88
N ARG A 197 -7.05 0.71 4.14
CA ARG A 197 -7.73 -0.49 4.65
C ARG A 197 -6.72 -1.57 5.05
N GLY A 198 -5.66 -1.76 4.27
CA GLY A 198 -4.56 -2.66 4.60
C GLY A 198 -3.85 -2.28 5.89
N ILE A 199 -3.60 -0.98 6.13
CA ILE A 199 -3.06 -0.46 7.40
C ILE A 199 -3.95 -0.84 8.58
N GLN A 200 -5.26 -0.64 8.45
CA GLN A 200 -6.22 -1.03 9.48
C GLN A 200 -6.18 -2.54 9.75
N TYR A 201 -6.19 -3.37 8.72
CA TYR A 201 -6.14 -4.82 8.88
C TYR A 201 -4.82 -5.29 9.49
N ALA A 202 -3.70 -4.66 9.14
CA ALA A 202 -2.40 -4.93 9.73
C ALA A 202 -2.39 -4.64 11.24
N LEU A 203 -2.95 -3.51 11.67
CA LEU A 203 -3.09 -3.17 13.09
C LEU A 203 -4.08 -4.10 13.80
N ARG A 204 -5.22 -4.41 13.19
CA ARG A 204 -6.18 -5.39 13.75
C ARG A 204 -5.49 -6.73 14.00
N GLU A 205 -4.67 -7.21 13.05
CA GLU A 205 -3.98 -8.47 13.20
C GLU A 205 -2.89 -8.40 14.27
N PHE A 206 -2.08 -7.33 14.33
CA PHE A 206 -1.12 -7.11 15.40
C PHE A 206 -1.78 -7.13 16.78
N PHE A 207 -2.88 -6.39 16.96
CA PHE A 207 -3.60 -6.33 18.23
C PHE A 207 -4.40 -7.60 18.58
N ARG A 208 -4.54 -8.53 17.65
CA ARG A 208 -5.11 -9.87 17.91
C ARG A 208 -4.15 -10.76 18.70
N HIS A 209 -2.86 -10.42 18.74
CA HIS A 209 -1.82 -11.18 19.43
C HIS A 209 -1.30 -10.42 20.65
N PRO A 210 -1.77 -10.76 21.89
CA PRO A 210 -1.37 -10.04 23.11
C PRO A 210 0.14 -10.02 23.37
N GLU A 211 0.85 -11.06 22.93
CA GLU A 211 2.31 -11.16 23.06
C GLU A 211 3.03 -10.10 22.23
N ASP A 212 2.54 -9.82 21.00
CA ASP A 212 3.11 -8.84 20.10
C ASP A 212 2.82 -7.43 20.62
N VAL A 213 1.60 -7.21 21.11
CA VAL A 213 1.18 -5.95 21.75
C VAL A 213 2.04 -5.66 22.99
N ALA A 214 2.35 -6.68 23.80
CA ALA A 214 3.20 -6.54 24.97
C ALA A 214 4.66 -6.21 24.59
N LYS A 215 5.18 -6.75 23.48
CA LYS A 215 6.53 -6.37 22.95
C LYS A 215 6.63 -4.89 22.60
N ALA A 216 5.52 -4.28 22.15
CA ALA A 216 5.45 -2.84 21.95
C ALA A 216 5.19 -2.05 23.24
N GLY A 217 5.18 -2.67 24.42
CA GLY A 217 4.86 -1.99 25.68
C GLY A 217 3.40 -1.52 25.76
N LEU A 218 2.52 -2.04 24.91
CA LEU A 218 1.10 -1.73 24.85
C LEU A 218 0.26 -2.85 25.49
N ALA A 219 -1.02 -2.59 25.71
CA ALA A 219 -1.98 -3.56 26.24
C ALA A 219 -3.38 -3.33 25.68
N GLY A 220 -4.23 -4.36 25.72
CA GLY A 220 -5.62 -4.26 25.29
C GLY A 220 -5.80 -4.31 23.77
N LYS A 221 -6.89 -3.68 23.31
CA LYS A 221 -7.32 -3.64 21.90
C LYS A 221 -6.99 -2.29 21.26
N LEU A 222 -7.35 -2.13 19.99
CA LEU A 222 -7.25 -0.87 19.25
C LEU A 222 -8.15 0.24 19.82
N ASP A 223 -9.27 -0.14 20.42
CA ASP A 223 -10.21 0.81 21.02
C ASP A 223 -9.52 1.70 22.07
N GLY A 224 -9.72 3.00 21.93
CA GLY A 224 -9.11 4.02 22.77
C GLY A 224 -7.63 4.32 22.53
N LYS A 225 -6.92 3.60 21.64
CA LYS A 225 -5.52 3.88 21.33
C LYS A 225 -5.37 5.25 20.68
N ARG A 226 -4.37 6.00 21.14
CA ARG A 226 -4.04 7.34 20.63
C ARG A 226 -3.15 7.20 19.40
N VAL A 227 -3.63 7.74 18.28
CA VAL A 227 -2.97 7.60 16.97
C VAL A 227 -2.57 8.96 16.43
N VAL A 228 -1.33 9.09 15.97
CA VAL A 228 -0.85 10.23 15.18
C VAL A 228 -0.65 9.78 13.74
N VAL A 229 -1.18 10.57 12.79
CA VAL A 229 -1.08 10.29 11.35
C VAL A 229 -0.35 11.41 10.65
N GLN A 230 0.70 11.09 9.91
CA GLN A 230 1.39 12.05 9.07
C GLN A 230 0.94 11.90 7.61
N GLY A 231 0.33 12.96 7.10
CA GLY A 231 -0.27 12.97 5.77
C GLY A 231 -1.70 12.47 5.74
N LEU A 232 -2.66 13.35 5.44
CA LEU A 232 -4.08 13.01 5.26
C LEU A 232 -4.44 12.89 3.77
N GLY A 233 -3.47 12.42 2.98
CA GLY A 233 -3.68 11.99 1.59
C GLY A 233 -4.53 10.73 1.51
N ASN A 234 -4.54 10.07 0.36
CA ASN A 234 -5.39 8.88 0.16
C ASN A 234 -5.17 7.79 1.23
N VAL A 235 -3.92 7.49 1.56
CA VAL A 235 -3.58 6.39 2.50
C VAL A 235 -3.90 6.79 3.93
N GLY A 236 -3.36 7.92 4.41
CA GLY A 236 -3.53 8.34 5.80
C GLY A 236 -4.98 8.67 6.15
N TYR A 237 -5.73 9.31 5.23
CA TYR A 237 -7.15 9.57 5.43
C TYR A 237 -7.96 8.28 5.64
N HIS A 238 -7.82 7.29 4.75
CA HIS A 238 -8.58 6.05 4.89
C HIS A 238 -8.14 5.24 6.12
N ALA A 239 -6.84 5.20 6.43
CA ALA A 239 -6.34 4.54 7.64
C ALA A 239 -6.92 5.21 8.90
N ALA A 240 -6.80 6.53 9.03
CA ALA A 240 -7.32 7.28 10.16
C ALA A 240 -8.84 7.12 10.32
N LYS A 241 -9.59 7.25 9.22
CA LYS A 241 -11.04 7.11 9.18
C LYS A 241 -11.48 5.73 9.68
N PHE A 242 -10.93 4.66 9.13
CA PHE A 242 -11.36 3.31 9.50
C PHE A 242 -10.95 2.95 10.93
N LEU A 243 -9.76 3.36 11.37
CA LEU A 243 -9.32 3.15 12.76
C LEU A 243 -10.22 3.87 13.76
N SER A 244 -10.67 5.09 13.46
CA SER A 244 -11.56 5.84 14.35
C SER A 244 -12.99 5.33 14.31
N GLU A 245 -13.57 5.16 13.12
CA GLU A 245 -15.00 4.82 12.97
C GLU A 245 -15.31 3.34 13.27
N GLU A 246 -14.39 2.42 12.92
CA GLU A 246 -14.66 0.98 13.03
C GLU A 246 -13.95 0.31 14.22
N ASP A 247 -12.78 0.85 14.66
CA ASP A 247 -11.97 0.25 15.74
C ASP A 247 -11.94 1.07 17.02
N GLY A 248 -12.58 2.25 17.05
CA GLY A 248 -12.66 3.11 18.23
C GLY A 248 -11.31 3.75 18.60
N SER A 249 -10.30 3.74 17.73
CA SER A 249 -9.05 4.43 17.98
C SER A 249 -9.24 5.94 17.97
N ARG A 250 -8.47 6.65 18.78
CA ARG A 250 -8.54 8.11 18.93
C ARG A 250 -7.44 8.76 18.10
N ILE A 251 -7.80 9.47 17.04
CA ILE A 251 -6.84 10.24 16.24
C ILE A 251 -6.51 11.51 16.99
N VAL A 252 -5.33 11.59 17.62
CA VAL A 252 -4.93 12.73 18.45
C VAL A 252 -4.03 13.71 17.72
N GLY A 253 -3.43 13.32 16.59
CA GLY A 253 -2.57 14.18 15.79
C GLY A 253 -2.70 13.92 14.30
N ILE A 254 -2.72 14.99 13.51
CA ILE A 254 -2.70 14.97 12.03
C ILE A 254 -1.65 15.96 11.57
N ILE A 255 -0.71 15.51 10.74
CA ILE A 255 0.39 16.32 10.21
C ILE A 255 0.21 16.48 8.71
N GLU A 256 0.24 17.71 8.23
CA GLU A 256 0.18 18.09 6.81
C GLU A 256 1.32 19.06 6.45
N ARG A 257 1.39 19.45 5.17
CA ARG A 257 2.48 20.31 4.66
C ARG A 257 2.53 21.70 5.28
N ASP A 258 1.39 22.21 5.72
CA ASP A 258 1.22 23.54 6.30
C ASP A 258 1.18 23.53 7.83
N GLY A 259 1.57 22.43 8.46
CA GLY A 259 1.65 22.28 9.91
C GLY A 259 0.97 21.02 10.44
N ALA A 260 0.57 21.04 11.68
CA ALA A 260 -0.08 19.91 12.33
C ALA A 260 -1.24 20.34 13.23
N LEU A 261 -2.17 19.42 13.42
CA LEU A 261 -3.26 19.52 14.39
C LEU A 261 -3.01 18.53 15.53
N TYR A 262 -3.29 18.95 16.76
CA TYR A 262 -3.20 18.09 17.94
C TYR A 262 -4.39 18.32 18.86
N ASN A 263 -5.03 17.21 19.31
CA ASN A 263 -6.11 17.23 20.30
C ASN A 263 -6.15 15.90 21.06
N THR A 264 -5.90 15.91 22.34
CA THR A 264 -5.89 14.70 23.22
C THR A 264 -7.24 14.01 23.30
N GLU A 265 -8.34 14.76 23.13
CA GLU A 265 -9.70 14.22 23.14
C GLU A 265 -10.11 13.54 21.83
N GLY A 266 -9.32 13.72 20.78
CA GLY A 266 -9.53 13.18 19.44
C GLY A 266 -9.92 14.25 18.42
N ILE A 267 -9.60 13.95 17.16
CA ILE A 267 -9.86 14.81 15.99
C ILE A 267 -10.83 14.08 15.08
N ASP A 268 -11.88 14.76 14.63
CA ASP A 268 -12.78 14.25 13.59
C ASP A 268 -12.07 14.27 12.23
N VAL A 269 -11.73 13.09 11.75
CA VAL A 269 -10.96 12.91 10.51
C VAL A 269 -11.75 13.40 9.29
N GLU A 270 -13.06 13.17 9.27
CA GLU A 270 -13.91 13.59 8.15
C GLU A 270 -14.04 15.12 8.11
N ALA A 271 -14.24 15.77 9.25
CA ALA A 271 -14.28 17.22 9.35
C ALA A 271 -12.97 17.87 8.90
N VAL A 272 -11.82 17.33 9.33
CA VAL A 272 -10.51 17.81 8.87
C VAL A 272 -10.33 17.60 7.37
N ARG A 273 -10.75 16.46 6.83
CA ARG A 273 -10.67 16.20 5.39
C ARG A 273 -11.47 17.21 4.57
N GLN A 274 -12.69 17.52 5.01
CA GLN A 274 -13.54 18.54 4.36
C GLN A 274 -12.92 19.93 4.49
N TRP A 275 -12.30 20.22 5.64
CA TRP A 275 -11.57 21.49 5.87
C TRP A 275 -10.41 21.64 4.88
N ILE A 276 -9.57 20.61 4.73
CA ILE A 276 -8.43 20.61 3.79
C ILE A 276 -8.91 20.83 2.35
N VAL A 277 -9.98 20.14 1.92
CA VAL A 277 -10.54 20.32 0.58
C VAL A 277 -10.99 21.77 0.34
N LYS A 278 -11.55 22.41 1.35
CA LYS A 278 -12.06 23.79 1.25
C LYS A 278 -10.99 24.86 1.37
N HIS A 279 -9.97 24.66 2.23
CA HIS A 279 -9.01 25.69 2.60
C HIS A 279 -7.58 25.42 2.11
N GLY A 280 -7.30 24.21 1.57
CA GLY A 280 -6.01 23.84 1.01
C GLY A 280 -4.98 23.30 2.00
N GLY A 281 -5.29 23.29 3.30
CA GLY A 281 -4.41 22.82 4.37
C GLY A 281 -5.14 22.70 5.71
N VAL A 282 -4.41 22.43 6.79
CA VAL A 282 -4.93 22.25 8.15
C VAL A 282 -4.95 23.54 8.98
N SER A 283 -4.25 24.57 8.53
CA SER A 283 -4.17 25.84 9.24
C SER A 283 -5.55 26.45 9.47
N GLY A 284 -5.79 26.94 10.68
CA GLY A 284 -7.05 27.56 11.08
C GLY A 284 -8.22 26.61 11.36
N TYR A 285 -8.00 25.29 11.39
CA TYR A 285 -9.02 24.34 11.81
C TYR A 285 -9.42 24.59 13.28
N PRO A 286 -10.74 24.75 13.60
CA PRO A 286 -11.15 25.31 14.89
C PRO A 286 -11.07 24.34 16.06
N ASP A 287 -11.23 23.01 15.82
CA ASP A 287 -11.47 22.02 16.89
C ASP A 287 -10.19 21.27 17.31
N ALA A 288 -9.01 21.82 16.99
CA ALA A 288 -7.72 21.29 17.41
C ALA A 288 -6.67 22.41 17.53
N THR A 289 -5.65 22.17 18.35
CA THR A 289 -4.48 23.06 18.42
C THR A 289 -3.65 22.92 17.16
N HIS A 290 -3.40 24.02 16.46
CA HIS A 290 -2.53 24.05 15.29
C HIS A 290 -1.09 24.38 15.71
N SER A 291 -0.13 23.57 15.24
CA SER A 291 1.31 23.86 15.26
C SER A 291 1.81 24.06 13.84
N ALA A 292 2.59 25.12 13.60
CA ALA A 292 3.25 25.34 12.31
C ALA A 292 4.37 24.30 12.06
N GLU A 293 4.90 23.71 13.13
CA GLU A 293 5.98 22.72 13.09
C GLU A 293 5.40 21.31 13.22
N GLY A 294 5.26 20.60 12.10
CA GLY A 294 4.74 19.23 12.09
C GLY A 294 5.59 18.24 12.90
N SER A 295 6.89 18.52 13.09
CA SER A 295 7.81 17.74 13.92
C SER A 295 7.37 17.63 15.38
N GLU A 296 6.75 18.66 15.95
CA GLU A 296 6.25 18.63 17.34
C GLU A 296 5.20 17.54 17.53
N VAL A 297 4.32 17.36 16.55
CA VAL A 297 3.25 16.34 16.60
C VAL A 297 3.78 14.97 16.21
N LEU A 298 4.80 14.90 15.34
CA LEU A 298 5.48 13.63 15.01
C LEU A 298 6.16 13.02 16.26
N GLU A 299 6.67 13.85 17.15
CA GLU A 299 7.35 13.50 18.40
C GLU A 299 6.40 13.51 19.62
N ALA A 300 5.10 13.75 19.40
CA ALA A 300 4.12 13.80 20.49
C ALA A 300 3.93 12.41 21.14
N ASP A 301 3.41 12.44 22.38
CA ASP A 301 3.06 11.21 23.08
C ASP A 301 1.81 10.60 22.46
N CYS A 302 1.97 9.40 21.91
CA CYS A 302 0.91 8.60 21.33
C CYS A 302 1.23 7.10 21.42
N ASP A 303 0.25 6.25 21.18
CA ASP A 303 0.40 4.80 21.22
C ASP A 303 0.83 4.25 19.85
N ILE A 304 0.37 4.87 18.78
CA ILE A 304 0.63 4.44 17.40
C ILE A 304 0.96 5.66 16.54
N LEU A 305 2.06 5.58 15.78
CA LEU A 305 2.45 6.57 14.79
C LEU A 305 2.32 5.99 13.38
N ILE A 306 1.62 6.70 12.47
CA ILE A 306 1.36 6.30 11.09
C ILE A 306 1.99 7.31 10.13
N PRO A 307 3.26 7.17 9.72
CA PRO A 307 3.84 7.98 8.66
C PRO A 307 3.27 7.53 7.30
N ALA A 308 2.41 8.39 6.69
CA ALA A 308 1.67 8.09 5.46
C ALA A 308 1.93 9.10 4.33
N ALA A 309 2.97 9.94 4.43
CA ALA A 309 3.26 10.98 3.45
C ALA A 309 4.52 10.67 2.61
N LEU A 310 5.70 10.83 3.18
CA LEU A 310 6.97 10.83 2.46
C LEU A 310 7.96 9.80 3.03
N GLU A 311 8.94 9.43 2.21
CA GLU A 311 10.12 8.69 2.63
C GLU A 311 11.01 9.53 3.58
N GLY A 312 11.74 8.83 4.48
CA GLY A 312 12.76 9.41 5.34
C GLY A 312 12.31 10.45 6.36
N VAL A 313 11.01 10.52 6.68
CA VAL A 313 10.49 11.48 7.68
C VAL A 313 10.96 11.18 9.10
N ILE A 314 11.24 9.91 9.40
CA ILE A 314 11.89 9.49 10.64
C ILE A 314 13.31 9.08 10.28
N ASN A 315 14.28 9.84 10.75
CA ASN A 315 15.69 9.75 10.38
C ASN A 315 16.61 9.96 11.59
N LEU A 316 17.92 9.95 11.38
CA LEU A 316 18.90 10.11 12.47
C LEU A 316 18.70 11.39 13.29
N SER A 317 18.11 12.43 12.72
CA SER A 317 17.95 13.72 13.42
C SER A 317 16.79 13.76 14.41
N ASN A 318 15.78 12.86 14.29
CA ASN A 318 14.58 12.88 15.14
C ASN A 318 14.22 11.53 15.79
N ALA A 319 14.83 10.41 15.37
CA ALA A 319 14.50 9.08 15.87
C ALA A 319 14.57 8.96 17.41
N ASP A 320 15.53 9.61 18.04
CA ASP A 320 15.68 9.59 19.49
C ASP A 320 14.49 10.25 20.23
N ARG A 321 13.82 11.22 19.58
CA ARG A 321 12.70 11.96 20.17
C ARG A 321 11.33 11.34 19.89
N ILE A 322 11.24 10.39 18.98
CA ILE A 322 9.97 9.66 18.72
C ILE A 322 9.58 8.89 19.99
N LYS A 323 8.35 9.15 20.46
CA LYS A 323 7.81 8.55 21.68
C LYS A 323 6.87 7.37 21.43
N ALA A 324 6.31 7.28 20.23
CA ALA A 324 5.41 6.20 19.86
C ALA A 324 6.08 4.82 20.04
N PRO A 325 5.52 3.92 20.86
CA PRO A 325 6.05 2.57 21.03
C PRO A 325 5.74 1.65 19.83
N LEU A 326 4.75 2.01 19.02
CA LEU A 326 4.39 1.30 17.80
C LEU A 326 4.36 2.25 16.61
N ILE A 327 5.11 1.93 15.55
CA ILE A 327 5.08 2.63 14.28
C ILE A 327 4.56 1.67 13.22
N ILE A 328 3.62 2.13 12.37
CA ILE A 328 3.19 1.39 11.19
C ILE A 328 3.45 2.22 9.94
N GLU A 329 4.29 1.72 9.06
CA GLU A 329 4.78 2.43 7.89
C GLU A 329 3.76 2.41 6.74
N ALA A 330 2.99 3.46 6.61
CA ALA A 330 2.00 3.60 5.54
C ALA A 330 2.60 4.14 4.24
N ALA A 331 3.61 5.01 4.31
CA ALA A 331 4.43 5.43 3.16
C ALA A 331 5.49 4.37 2.83
N ASN A 332 6.21 4.52 1.71
CA ASN A 332 7.37 3.68 1.39
C ASN A 332 8.61 4.27 2.08
N GLY A 333 9.35 3.46 2.85
CA GLY A 333 10.57 3.84 3.53
C GLY A 333 10.49 5.11 4.38
N PRO A 334 9.46 5.33 5.21
CA PRO A 334 9.34 6.53 6.01
C PRO A 334 10.34 6.56 7.16
N VAL A 335 10.84 5.40 7.58
CA VAL A 335 11.90 5.24 8.58
C VAL A 335 13.18 4.84 7.88
N THR A 336 14.23 5.65 8.01
CA THR A 336 15.55 5.35 7.43
C THR A 336 16.24 4.20 8.17
N ALA A 337 17.23 3.57 7.52
CA ALA A 337 17.96 2.47 8.15
C ALA A 337 18.70 2.91 9.42
N GLY A 338 19.19 4.16 9.47
CA GLY A 338 19.83 4.69 10.68
C GLY A 338 18.83 4.91 11.82
N ALA A 339 17.65 5.44 11.51
CA ALA A 339 16.55 5.62 12.47
C ALA A 339 16.01 4.27 13.00
N ASP A 340 15.87 3.28 12.11
CA ASP A 340 15.45 1.91 12.45
C ASP A 340 16.32 1.31 13.55
N GLU A 341 17.64 1.46 13.45
CA GLU A 341 18.57 0.99 14.49
C GLU A 341 18.36 1.67 15.87
N ILE A 342 18.10 2.98 15.85
CA ILE A 342 17.84 3.75 17.09
C ILE A 342 16.53 3.31 17.72
N LEU A 343 15.46 3.27 16.94
CA LEU A 343 14.12 2.92 17.38
C LEU A 343 14.06 1.49 17.92
N ARG A 344 14.70 0.55 17.23
CA ARG A 344 14.79 -0.84 17.68
C ARG A 344 15.52 -0.98 19.03
N LYS A 345 16.62 -0.25 19.22
CA LYS A 345 17.32 -0.20 20.52
C LYS A 345 16.48 0.40 21.64
N LYS A 346 15.55 1.29 21.32
CA LYS A 346 14.56 1.84 22.27
C LYS A 346 13.41 0.87 22.58
N GLY A 347 13.31 -0.25 21.86
CA GLY A 347 12.20 -1.20 21.99
C GLY A 347 10.94 -0.81 21.20
N THR A 348 11.03 0.19 20.32
CA THR A 348 9.92 0.55 19.44
C THR A 348 9.67 -0.58 18.42
N VAL A 349 8.43 -1.05 18.32
CA VAL A 349 8.03 -2.02 17.30
C VAL A 349 7.66 -1.28 16.01
N ILE A 350 8.21 -1.73 14.88
CA ILE A 350 7.91 -1.17 13.57
C ILE A 350 7.22 -2.24 12.72
N ILE A 351 5.98 -2.00 12.33
CA ILE A 351 5.28 -2.78 11.30
C ILE A 351 5.73 -2.23 9.95
N PRO A 352 6.53 -3.00 9.16
CA PRO A 352 7.25 -2.47 8.01
C PRO A 352 6.33 -2.18 6.80
N ASP A 353 6.76 -1.21 5.98
CA ASP A 353 6.06 -0.75 4.79
C ASP A 353 5.75 -1.84 3.78
N MET A 354 6.69 -2.78 3.56
CA MET A 354 6.50 -3.89 2.63
C MET A 354 5.32 -4.81 3.01
N TYR A 355 4.86 -4.77 4.26
CA TYR A 355 3.64 -5.41 4.73
C TYR A 355 2.50 -4.41 4.86
N ALA A 356 2.69 -3.36 5.63
CA ALA A 356 1.64 -2.45 6.06
C ALA A 356 0.87 -1.81 4.89
N ASN A 357 1.58 -1.33 3.87
CA ASN A 357 0.97 -0.69 2.70
C ASN A 357 0.72 -1.64 1.52
N ALA A 358 0.85 -2.96 1.72
CA ALA A 358 0.65 -3.96 0.66
C ALA A 358 -0.81 -4.11 0.21
N GLY A 359 -1.78 -3.52 0.94
CA GLY A 359 -3.18 -3.55 0.52
C GLY A 359 -3.40 -3.02 -0.89
N GLY A 360 -2.65 -2.00 -1.29
CA GLY A 360 -2.70 -1.45 -2.64
C GLY A 360 -2.33 -2.45 -3.74
N VAL A 361 -1.26 -3.22 -3.57
CA VAL A 361 -0.84 -4.21 -4.56
C VAL A 361 -1.74 -5.45 -4.53
N THR A 362 -2.24 -5.85 -3.37
CA THR A 362 -3.20 -6.95 -3.22
C THR A 362 -4.47 -6.68 -4.03
N VAL A 363 -5.08 -5.51 -3.86
CA VAL A 363 -6.28 -5.14 -4.63
C VAL A 363 -5.96 -4.90 -6.11
N SER A 364 -4.74 -4.44 -6.45
CA SER A 364 -4.28 -4.40 -7.84
C SER A 364 -4.18 -5.79 -8.47
N TYR A 365 -3.79 -6.81 -7.70
CA TYR A 365 -3.82 -8.20 -8.16
C TYR A 365 -5.25 -8.65 -8.47
N PHE A 366 -6.21 -8.36 -7.60
CA PHE A 366 -7.62 -8.68 -7.86
C PHE A 366 -8.17 -7.96 -9.12
N GLU A 367 -7.79 -6.70 -9.34
CA GLU A 367 -8.15 -5.97 -10.55
C GLU A 367 -7.58 -6.63 -11.82
N TRP A 368 -6.31 -7.03 -11.77
CA TRP A 368 -5.65 -7.70 -12.89
C TRP A 368 -6.33 -9.04 -13.21
N VAL A 369 -6.58 -9.89 -12.21
CA VAL A 369 -7.31 -11.17 -12.37
C VAL A 369 -8.71 -10.95 -12.92
N LYS A 370 -9.46 -9.96 -12.40
CA LYS A 370 -10.77 -9.57 -12.91
C LYS A 370 -10.74 -9.22 -14.40
N ASN A 371 -9.72 -8.47 -14.84
CA ASN A 371 -9.57 -8.07 -16.23
C ASN A 371 -9.16 -9.25 -17.15
N LEU A 372 -8.35 -10.19 -16.66
CA LEU A 372 -7.99 -11.40 -17.40
C LEU A 372 -9.14 -12.40 -17.50
N SER A 373 -9.92 -12.55 -16.43
CA SER A 373 -11.04 -13.49 -16.41
C SER A 373 -12.26 -13.00 -17.22
N HIS A 374 -12.32 -11.71 -17.58
CA HIS A 374 -13.46 -11.07 -18.25
C HIS A 374 -14.80 -11.22 -17.50
N ILE A 375 -14.76 -11.54 -16.20
CA ILE A 375 -15.93 -11.75 -15.34
C ILE A 375 -15.92 -10.72 -14.21
N ARG A 376 -17.10 -10.23 -13.83
CA ARG A 376 -17.26 -9.39 -12.64
C ARG A 376 -17.33 -10.24 -11.39
N PHE A 377 -16.48 -9.95 -10.39
CA PHE A 377 -16.49 -10.66 -9.13
C PHE A 377 -17.88 -10.64 -8.47
N GLY A 378 -18.28 -11.79 -7.93
CA GLY A 378 -19.52 -11.99 -7.20
C GLY A 378 -20.79 -12.04 -8.04
N ARG A 379 -20.80 -11.57 -9.30
CA ARG A 379 -22.03 -11.44 -10.07
C ARG A 379 -22.75 -12.75 -10.34
N MET A 380 -22.04 -13.83 -10.59
CA MET A 380 -22.64 -15.14 -10.86
C MET A 380 -23.06 -15.88 -9.59
N GLN A 381 -22.37 -15.65 -8.49
CA GLN A 381 -22.62 -16.33 -7.21
C GLN A 381 -23.71 -15.63 -6.38
N ARG A 382 -23.77 -14.30 -6.45
CA ARG A 382 -24.63 -13.46 -5.65
C ARG A 382 -26.10 -13.90 -5.67
N ARG A 383 -26.68 -14.14 -6.85
CA ARG A 383 -28.08 -14.60 -6.97
C ARG A 383 -28.31 -15.96 -6.34
N GLN A 384 -27.33 -16.85 -6.45
CA GLN A 384 -27.42 -18.17 -5.84
C GLN A 384 -27.31 -18.09 -4.31
N GLU A 385 -26.45 -17.21 -3.81
CA GLU A 385 -26.33 -16.92 -2.38
C GLU A 385 -27.62 -16.29 -1.84
N GLU A 386 -28.12 -15.25 -2.49
CA GLU A 386 -29.39 -14.61 -2.16
C GLU A 386 -30.55 -15.62 -2.08
N ALA A 387 -30.67 -16.51 -3.09
CA ALA A 387 -31.70 -17.55 -3.09
C ALA A 387 -31.54 -18.57 -1.94
N ARG A 388 -30.33 -18.94 -1.58
CA ARG A 388 -30.08 -19.80 -0.41
C ARG A 388 -30.43 -19.09 0.90
N HIS A 389 -30.07 -17.83 1.02
CA HIS A 389 -30.37 -17.01 2.17
C HIS A 389 -31.89 -16.82 2.33
N GLU A 390 -32.62 -16.60 1.20
CA GLU A 390 -34.08 -16.53 1.20
C GLU A 390 -34.74 -17.79 1.74
N LEU A 391 -34.23 -18.97 1.38
CA LEU A 391 -34.72 -20.24 1.93
C LEU A 391 -34.57 -20.32 3.45
N ILE A 392 -33.37 -19.95 3.95
CA ILE A 392 -33.09 -19.95 5.39
C ILE A 392 -34.00 -18.92 6.12
N VAL A 393 -34.08 -17.71 5.57
CA VAL A 393 -34.94 -16.66 6.16
C VAL A 393 -36.40 -17.05 6.17
N SER A 394 -36.91 -17.72 5.12
CA SER A 394 -38.30 -18.18 5.05
C SER A 394 -38.61 -19.23 6.13
N GLU A 395 -37.67 -20.12 6.44
CA GLU A 395 -37.83 -21.09 7.54
C GLU A 395 -37.71 -20.40 8.90
N LEU A 396 -36.84 -19.42 9.07
CA LEU A 396 -36.79 -18.63 10.30
C LEU A 396 -38.06 -17.80 10.51
N GLU A 397 -38.64 -17.23 9.44
CA GLU A 397 -39.95 -16.53 9.49
C GLU A 397 -41.10 -17.49 9.83
N ARG A 398 -41.04 -18.76 9.42
CA ARG A 398 -41.99 -19.78 9.79
C ARG A 398 -41.90 -20.11 11.29
N LEU A 399 -40.67 -20.19 11.81
CA LEU A 399 -40.39 -20.41 13.21
C LEU A 399 -40.84 -19.20 14.06
N ASP A 400 -40.58 -17.98 13.61
CA ASP A 400 -41.04 -16.73 14.23
C ASP A 400 -42.54 -16.73 14.43
N ARG A 401 -43.31 -17.06 13.38
CA ARG A 401 -44.78 -17.19 13.44
C ARG A 401 -45.25 -18.30 14.38
N TYR A 402 -44.48 -19.39 14.52
CA TYR A 402 -44.83 -20.50 15.40
C TYR A 402 -44.56 -20.17 16.87
N LEU A 403 -43.49 -19.43 17.18
CA LEU A 403 -43.07 -19.08 18.53
C LEU A 403 -43.79 -17.82 19.07
N GLY A 404 -44.41 -17.02 18.22
CA GLY A 404 -45.12 -15.79 18.58
C GLY A 404 -44.22 -14.79 19.31
N ASP A 405 -44.78 -14.14 20.34
CA ASP A 405 -44.06 -13.08 21.08
C ASP A 405 -42.81 -13.55 21.85
N ALA A 406 -42.52 -14.86 21.88
CA ALA A 406 -41.36 -15.41 22.55
C ALA A 406 -40.02 -15.17 21.76
N TRP A 407 -40.10 -14.93 20.47
CA TRP A 407 -38.94 -14.74 19.63
C TRP A 407 -39.30 -13.97 18.35
N SER A 408 -38.39 -13.13 17.83
CA SER A 408 -38.59 -12.43 16.57
C SER A 408 -37.26 -12.21 15.81
N ILE A 409 -37.36 -12.26 14.49
CA ILE A 409 -36.22 -11.93 13.61
C ILE A 409 -36.07 -10.41 13.60
N ARG A 410 -34.87 -9.93 13.93
CA ARG A 410 -34.56 -8.51 13.82
C ARG A 410 -34.56 -8.07 12.35
N PRO A 411 -35.25 -6.97 11.98
CA PRO A 411 -35.35 -6.49 10.62
C PRO A 411 -33.96 -6.19 9.99
N ASP A 412 -33.04 -5.65 10.78
CA ASP A 412 -31.65 -5.35 10.33
C ASP A 412 -30.87 -6.63 9.99
N PHE A 413 -31.06 -7.72 10.73
CA PHE A 413 -30.47 -9.02 10.43
C PHE A 413 -31.00 -9.54 9.08
N LYS A 414 -32.30 -9.51 8.87
CA LYS A 414 -32.93 -9.97 7.63
C LYS A 414 -32.35 -9.24 6.41
N LEU A 415 -32.30 -7.90 6.46
CA LEU A 415 -31.79 -7.08 5.38
C LEU A 415 -30.30 -7.38 5.07
N LYS A 416 -29.48 -7.50 6.11
CA LYS A 416 -28.04 -7.80 5.96
C LYS A 416 -27.81 -9.22 5.46
N TYR A 417 -28.56 -10.19 5.97
CA TYR A 417 -28.37 -11.60 5.62
C TYR A 417 -28.83 -11.93 4.21
N LEU A 418 -29.93 -11.32 3.73
CA LEU A 418 -30.44 -11.55 2.36
C LEU A 418 -29.52 -11.00 1.27
N LYS A 419 -28.73 -9.99 1.57
CA LYS A 419 -27.82 -9.39 0.61
C LYS A 419 -26.60 -10.31 0.38
N GLY A 420 -26.44 -10.85 -0.83
CA GLY A 420 -25.22 -11.52 -1.25
C GLY A 420 -24.05 -10.54 -1.38
N ALA A 421 -22.82 -11.02 -1.21
CA ALA A 421 -21.62 -10.19 -1.25
C ALA A 421 -21.47 -9.44 -2.59
N ASP A 422 -21.23 -8.13 -2.52
CA ASP A 422 -20.88 -7.32 -3.68
C ASP A 422 -19.35 -7.35 -3.94
N GLU A 423 -18.93 -6.70 -5.03
CA GLU A 423 -17.51 -6.68 -5.40
C GLU A 423 -16.63 -6.06 -4.30
N LEU A 424 -17.10 -5.01 -3.64
CA LEU A 424 -16.35 -4.35 -2.57
C LEU A 424 -16.18 -5.26 -1.35
N GLU A 425 -17.24 -5.95 -0.95
CA GLU A 425 -17.22 -6.88 0.19
C GLU A 425 -16.28 -8.07 -0.08
N LEU A 426 -16.27 -8.61 -1.30
CA LEU A 426 -15.34 -9.66 -1.70
C LEU A 426 -13.88 -9.19 -1.72
N VAL A 427 -13.63 -7.99 -2.22
CA VAL A 427 -12.29 -7.37 -2.23
C VAL A 427 -11.79 -7.14 -0.81
N ARG A 428 -12.63 -6.60 0.08
CA ARG A 428 -12.28 -6.40 1.49
C ARG A 428 -11.98 -7.71 2.21
N SER A 429 -12.79 -8.74 1.96
CA SER A 429 -12.59 -10.08 2.53
C SER A 429 -11.27 -10.70 2.06
N GLY A 430 -10.99 -10.66 0.76
CA GLY A 430 -9.73 -11.18 0.22
C GLY A 430 -8.52 -10.38 0.70
N LEU A 431 -8.66 -9.07 0.87
CA LEU A 431 -7.61 -8.22 1.42
C LEU A 431 -7.32 -8.55 2.90
N ASP A 432 -8.35 -8.70 3.73
CA ASP A 432 -8.20 -9.08 5.15
C ASP A 432 -7.49 -10.41 5.30
N ASP A 433 -7.90 -11.41 4.52
CA ASP A 433 -7.27 -12.75 4.52
C ASP A 433 -5.79 -12.69 4.11
N THR A 434 -5.48 -11.95 3.04
CA THR A 434 -4.09 -11.76 2.59
C THR A 434 -3.22 -11.08 3.66
N MET A 435 -3.73 -10.01 4.27
CA MET A 435 -3.00 -9.29 5.32
C MET A 435 -2.77 -10.17 6.55
N ARG A 436 -3.75 -10.96 6.94
CA ARG A 436 -3.66 -11.90 8.06
C ARG A 436 -2.62 -12.99 7.81
N ILE A 437 -2.64 -13.64 6.64
CA ILE A 437 -1.68 -14.70 6.29
C ILE A 437 -0.26 -14.15 6.24
N ALA A 438 -0.06 -12.97 5.64
CA ALA A 438 1.26 -12.34 5.57
C ALA A 438 1.79 -11.97 6.96
N TYR A 439 0.93 -11.44 7.86
CA TYR A 439 1.33 -11.17 9.24
C TYR A 439 1.76 -12.43 9.96
N GLN A 440 0.97 -13.49 9.85
CA GLN A 440 1.27 -14.77 10.49
C GLN A 440 2.61 -15.33 10.04
N SER A 441 2.91 -15.26 8.73
CA SER A 441 4.21 -15.70 8.19
C SER A 441 5.40 -14.91 8.78
N MET A 442 5.26 -13.59 8.91
CA MET A 442 6.30 -12.76 9.56
C MET A 442 6.42 -13.07 11.05
N ARG A 443 5.29 -13.19 11.73
CA ARG A 443 5.21 -13.47 13.16
C ARG A 443 5.88 -14.79 13.52
N GLU A 444 5.66 -15.83 12.73
CA GLU A 444 6.32 -17.12 12.92
C GLU A 444 7.86 -16.99 12.89
N VAL A 445 8.42 -16.27 11.93
CA VAL A 445 9.85 -16.01 11.86
C VAL A 445 10.32 -15.18 13.06
N TRP A 446 9.60 -14.12 13.41
CA TRP A 446 9.94 -13.22 14.52
C TRP A 446 9.97 -13.91 15.89
N HIS A 447 9.06 -14.87 16.12
CA HIS A 447 8.98 -15.59 17.39
C HIS A 447 9.79 -16.89 17.45
N ALA A 448 9.99 -17.58 16.32
CA ALA A 448 10.69 -18.86 16.29
C ALA A 448 12.22 -18.70 16.30
N ARG A 449 12.74 -17.52 15.95
CA ARG A 449 14.18 -17.28 15.76
C ARG A 449 14.71 -16.27 16.76
N ALA A 450 15.65 -16.69 17.63
CA ALA A 450 16.26 -15.83 18.63
C ALA A 450 17.20 -14.74 18.04
N ASP A 451 17.64 -14.92 16.78
CA ASP A 451 18.46 -13.99 16.02
C ASP A 451 17.65 -12.97 15.20
N VAL A 452 16.32 -13.04 15.26
CA VAL A 452 15.39 -12.10 14.60
C VAL A 452 14.60 -11.34 15.65
N ASP A 453 14.97 -10.10 15.91
CA ASP A 453 14.43 -9.29 16.99
C ASP A 453 13.36 -8.26 16.52
N ASP A 454 13.12 -8.13 15.20
CA ASP A 454 12.17 -7.17 14.65
C ASP A 454 11.34 -7.74 13.46
N LEU A 455 10.14 -7.16 13.26
CA LEU A 455 9.21 -7.56 12.18
C LEU A 455 9.73 -7.23 10.78
N ARG A 456 10.54 -6.19 10.61
CA ARG A 456 11.11 -5.83 9.30
C ARG A 456 12.07 -6.91 8.82
N THR A 457 13.00 -7.33 9.69
CA THR A 457 13.92 -8.43 9.38
C THR A 457 13.16 -9.72 9.07
N ALA A 458 12.13 -10.04 9.88
CA ALA A 458 11.26 -11.18 9.62
C ALA A 458 10.56 -11.10 8.26
N ALA A 459 10.02 -9.93 7.90
CA ALA A 459 9.38 -9.70 6.61
C ALA A 459 10.32 -9.91 5.43
N TYR A 460 11.55 -9.38 5.50
CA TYR A 460 12.56 -9.61 4.48
C TYR A 460 12.96 -11.08 4.37
N ILE A 461 13.14 -11.79 5.48
CA ILE A 461 13.45 -13.24 5.48
C ILE A 461 12.34 -14.02 4.74
N VAL A 462 11.08 -13.78 5.07
CA VAL A 462 9.94 -14.44 4.39
C VAL A 462 9.94 -14.12 2.90
N ALA A 463 10.12 -12.86 2.51
CA ALA A 463 10.11 -12.44 1.12
C ALA A 463 11.29 -13.04 0.33
N ILE A 464 12.51 -12.97 0.88
CA ILE A 464 13.72 -13.51 0.24
C ILE A 464 13.61 -15.03 0.08
N ASP A 465 13.11 -15.74 1.09
CA ASP A 465 12.90 -17.19 1.02
C ASP A 465 11.95 -17.57 -0.13
N ARG A 466 10.83 -16.87 -0.28
CA ARG A 466 9.87 -17.10 -1.36
C ARG A 466 10.45 -16.81 -2.74
N VAL A 467 11.19 -15.70 -2.88
CA VAL A 467 11.89 -15.35 -4.14
C VAL A 467 12.97 -16.39 -4.45
N SER A 468 13.77 -16.80 -3.45
CA SER A 468 14.80 -17.85 -3.56
C SER A 468 14.20 -19.16 -4.04
N LYS A 469 13.11 -19.63 -3.42
CA LYS A 469 12.40 -20.85 -3.82
C LYS A 469 11.93 -20.80 -5.27
N SER A 470 11.42 -19.64 -5.71
CA SER A 470 10.99 -19.46 -7.09
C SER A 470 12.16 -19.55 -8.09
N TYR A 471 13.29 -18.89 -7.80
CA TYR A 471 14.49 -18.98 -8.64
C TYR A 471 15.05 -20.40 -8.68
N ARG A 472 15.14 -21.07 -7.55
CA ARG A 472 15.60 -22.49 -7.49
C ARG A 472 14.70 -23.42 -8.27
N ALA A 473 13.38 -23.23 -8.24
CA ALA A 473 12.44 -24.01 -9.05
C ALA A 473 12.63 -23.80 -10.56
N LYS A 474 13.20 -22.64 -10.96
CA LYS A 474 13.56 -22.34 -12.35
C LYS A 474 14.98 -22.80 -12.74
N GLY A 475 15.73 -23.43 -11.84
CA GLY A 475 17.05 -23.98 -12.10
C GLY A 475 18.23 -23.03 -11.79
N LEU A 476 18.00 -21.98 -11.00
CA LEU A 476 19.04 -21.08 -10.49
C LEU A 476 19.48 -21.44 -9.09
#